data_4b3a78e4405817a1f54ccc66c3382698
#
_entry.id   4b3a78e4405817a1f54ccc66c3382698
#
_cell.length_a   1.000
_cell.length_b   1.000
_cell.length_c   1.000
_cell.angle_alpha   90.00
_cell.angle_beta   90.00
_cell.angle_gamma   90.00
#
_symmetry.space_group_name_H-M   'P 1'
#
loop_
_entity.id
_entity.type
_entity.pdbx_description
1 polymer ?
#
loop_
_entity_poly.entity_id
_entity_poly.type
_entity_poly.pdbx_seq_one_letter_code
_entity_poly.pdbx_strand_id
1 'polypeptide(L)'
;MNEALAYAKNVSYKGLTPAKNDVVQVKYFADSSNLKMAVQQGQVDVAYRSMTPTDVEDLSKDNKVKVVKGPGGEERFLAFNFKIMPYGEKSSEPNADKAKAVRQAVASLIDRNELATKVYKSTYTPLYSFIPDGLSGHDDTLKEAYGDGSGKPDAAKAKKTLEAAGVKTPVDLKLQYNPD
;
A
#
# COMPACT_ATOMS: atom_id res chain seq x y z
N MET A 1 26.48 -8.09 7.46
CA MET A 1 25.24 -8.65 6.85
C MET A 1 25.67 -9.46 5.63
N ASN A 2 25.13 -10.65 5.39
CA ASN A 2 25.53 -11.39 4.20
C ASN A 2 25.01 -10.68 2.96
N GLU A 3 25.91 -10.44 2.00
CA GLU A 3 25.57 -9.74 0.75
C GLU A 3 24.92 -10.66 -0.28
N ALA A 4 25.08 -11.96 -0.12
CA ALA A 4 24.51 -12.97 -1.02
C ALA A 4 24.23 -14.29 -0.30
N LEU A 5 23.28 -15.05 -0.85
CA LEU A 5 23.01 -16.45 -0.51
C LEU A 5 23.03 -17.30 -1.78
N ALA A 6 23.46 -18.54 -1.66
CA ALA A 6 23.41 -19.52 -2.75
C ALA A 6 22.62 -20.76 -2.30
N TYR A 7 21.68 -21.19 -3.12
CA TYR A 7 20.88 -22.39 -2.91
C TYR A 7 21.15 -23.40 -4.02
N ALA A 8 21.60 -24.59 -3.66
CA ALA A 8 21.75 -25.69 -4.59
C ALA A 8 20.46 -26.52 -4.69
N LYS A 9 20.25 -27.14 -5.83
CA LYS A 9 19.10 -28.01 -6.06
C LYS A 9 19.09 -29.18 -5.07
N ASN A 10 17.95 -29.38 -4.42
CA ASN A 10 17.74 -30.58 -3.60
C ASN A 10 17.33 -31.76 -4.49
N VAL A 11 18.25 -32.65 -4.76
CA VAL A 11 18.02 -33.85 -5.59
C VAL A 11 17.06 -34.87 -4.95
N SER A 12 16.86 -34.77 -3.62
CA SER A 12 15.95 -35.65 -2.86
C SER A 12 14.55 -35.09 -2.71
N TYR A 13 14.24 -33.92 -3.33
CA TYR A 13 12.93 -33.28 -3.23
C TYR A 13 11.81 -34.14 -3.84
N LYS A 14 10.75 -34.40 -3.08
CA LYS A 14 9.59 -35.22 -3.46
C LYS A 14 8.29 -34.43 -3.62
N GLY A 15 8.36 -33.07 -3.57
CA GLY A 15 7.19 -32.21 -3.74
C GLY A 15 6.71 -32.13 -5.20
N LEU A 16 5.61 -31.40 -5.38
CA LEU A 16 4.91 -31.27 -6.67
C LEU A 16 5.71 -30.49 -7.74
N THR A 17 6.60 -29.60 -7.33
CA THR A 17 7.32 -28.71 -8.24
C THR A 17 8.84 -28.83 -8.04
N PRO A 18 9.50 -29.80 -8.67
CA PRO A 18 10.95 -29.94 -8.57
C PRO A 18 11.67 -28.76 -9.23
N ALA A 19 12.77 -28.34 -8.63
CA ALA A 19 13.59 -27.26 -9.18
C ALA A 19 14.14 -27.64 -10.58
N LYS A 20 14.01 -26.70 -11.52
CA LYS A 20 14.56 -26.81 -12.87
C LYS A 20 15.99 -26.29 -12.98
N ASN A 21 16.36 -25.39 -12.06
CA ASN A 21 17.68 -24.78 -11.95
C ASN A 21 18.55 -25.59 -11.01
N ASP A 22 19.85 -25.63 -11.24
CA ASP A 22 20.81 -26.31 -10.37
C ASP A 22 21.21 -25.43 -9.18
N VAL A 23 21.29 -24.11 -9.39
CA VAL A 23 21.64 -23.10 -8.37
C VAL A 23 20.75 -21.87 -8.50
N VAL A 24 20.40 -21.29 -7.36
CA VAL A 24 19.80 -19.94 -7.26
C VAL A 24 20.69 -19.09 -6.38
N GLN A 25 21.15 -17.96 -6.90
CA GLN A 25 21.90 -16.97 -6.12
C GLN A 25 20.98 -15.79 -5.79
N VAL A 26 20.89 -15.43 -4.51
CA VAL A 26 20.15 -14.27 -4.02
C VAL A 26 21.16 -13.20 -3.62
N LYS A 27 21.09 -12.03 -4.25
CA LYS A 27 21.89 -10.85 -3.92
C LYS A 27 21.03 -9.81 -3.21
N TYR A 28 21.56 -9.16 -2.19
CA TYR A 28 20.89 -8.09 -1.46
C TYR A 28 21.42 -6.73 -1.90
N PHE A 29 20.51 -5.79 -2.10
CA PHE A 29 20.81 -4.42 -2.47
C PHE A 29 20.33 -3.48 -1.34
N ALA A 30 21.12 -2.49 -0.99
CA ALA A 30 20.81 -1.54 0.07
C ALA A 30 19.74 -0.51 -0.36
N ASP A 31 19.65 -0.23 -1.65
CA ASP A 31 18.73 0.76 -2.21
C ASP A 31 18.14 0.32 -3.57
N SER A 32 17.03 0.95 -3.93
CA SER A 32 16.30 0.64 -5.16
C SER A 32 17.05 1.02 -6.43
N SER A 33 17.88 2.06 -6.38
CA SER A 33 18.61 2.57 -7.55
C SER A 33 19.66 1.57 -8.02
N ASN A 34 20.42 0.99 -7.08
CA ASN A 34 21.37 -0.07 -7.38
C ASN A 34 20.70 -1.35 -7.86
N LEU A 35 19.56 -1.71 -7.26
CA LEU A 35 18.77 -2.85 -7.72
C LEU A 35 18.24 -2.64 -9.14
N LYS A 36 17.68 -1.46 -9.46
CA LYS A 36 17.22 -1.08 -10.80
C LYS A 36 18.35 -1.22 -11.83
N MET A 37 19.52 -0.66 -11.52
CA MET A 37 20.69 -0.71 -12.40
C MET A 37 21.14 -2.15 -12.66
N ALA A 38 21.16 -3.01 -11.63
CA ALA A 38 21.51 -4.41 -11.76
C ALA A 38 20.56 -5.19 -12.69
N VAL A 39 19.25 -4.87 -12.62
CA VAL A 39 18.25 -5.44 -13.55
C VAL A 39 18.51 -4.97 -14.98
N GLN A 40 18.68 -3.67 -15.20
CA GLN A 40 18.88 -3.10 -16.54
C GLN A 40 20.17 -3.61 -17.20
N GLN A 41 21.20 -3.89 -16.42
CA GLN A 41 22.49 -4.42 -16.89
C GLN A 41 22.53 -5.96 -17.01
N GLY A 42 21.42 -6.64 -16.64
CA GLY A 42 21.37 -8.10 -16.67
C GLY A 42 22.27 -8.78 -15.62
N GLN A 43 22.63 -8.07 -14.54
CA GLN A 43 23.41 -8.64 -13.42
C GLN A 43 22.57 -9.52 -12.50
N VAL A 44 21.25 -9.37 -12.56
CA VAL A 44 20.24 -10.22 -11.92
C VAL A 44 19.13 -10.54 -12.93
N ASP A 45 18.64 -11.78 -12.90
CA ASP A 45 17.59 -12.25 -13.79
C ASP A 45 16.20 -11.87 -13.28
N VAL A 46 16.02 -11.75 -11.96
CA VAL A 46 14.75 -11.45 -11.30
C VAL A 46 15.00 -10.49 -10.14
N ALA A 47 14.24 -9.40 -10.09
CA ALA A 47 14.14 -8.54 -8.92
C ALA A 47 12.75 -8.69 -8.29
N TYR A 48 12.71 -8.76 -6.97
CA TYR A 48 11.47 -8.88 -6.19
C TYR A 48 11.50 -7.94 -5.01
N ARG A 49 10.48 -7.09 -4.89
CA ARG A 49 10.33 -6.03 -3.88
C ARG A 49 11.36 -4.90 -4.01
N SER A 50 11.26 -3.92 -3.11
CA SER A 50 12.20 -2.78 -2.94
C SER A 50 12.38 -1.87 -4.15
N MET A 51 11.54 -2.01 -5.18
CA MET A 51 11.46 -1.05 -6.28
C MET A 51 10.46 0.07 -5.94
N THR A 52 10.85 1.31 -6.18
CA THR A 52 9.90 2.43 -6.09
C THR A 52 8.88 2.36 -7.23
N PRO A 53 7.69 2.98 -7.08
CA PRO A 53 6.73 3.08 -8.19
C PRO A 53 7.32 3.71 -9.46
N THR A 54 8.22 4.68 -9.32
CA THR A 54 8.93 5.31 -10.43
C THR A 54 9.91 4.35 -11.10
N ASP A 55 10.64 3.54 -10.31
CA ASP A 55 11.55 2.52 -10.87
C ASP A 55 10.78 1.49 -11.70
N VAL A 56 9.62 1.04 -11.19
CA VAL A 56 8.72 0.11 -11.91
C VAL A 56 8.19 0.75 -13.20
N GLU A 57 7.80 2.03 -13.16
CA GLU A 57 7.36 2.76 -14.35
C GLU A 57 8.46 2.86 -15.41
N ASP A 58 9.68 3.19 -15.00
CA ASP A 58 10.83 3.28 -15.90
C ASP A 58 11.22 1.92 -16.49
N LEU A 59 11.30 0.88 -15.67
CA LEU A 59 11.60 -0.48 -16.11
C LEU A 59 10.52 -1.03 -17.05
N SER A 60 9.27 -0.59 -16.91
CA SER A 60 8.19 -1.00 -17.81
C SER A 60 8.33 -0.45 -19.23
N LYS A 61 9.15 0.59 -19.43
CA LYS A 61 9.49 1.19 -20.73
C LYS A 61 10.73 0.54 -21.36
N ASP A 62 11.48 -0.24 -20.60
CA ASP A 62 12.67 -0.93 -21.08
C ASP A 62 12.27 -2.25 -21.78
N ASN A 63 12.57 -2.37 -23.06
CA ASN A 63 12.22 -3.54 -23.88
C ASN A 63 12.97 -4.82 -23.51
N LYS A 64 14.02 -4.72 -22.68
CA LYS A 64 14.80 -5.85 -22.16
C LYS A 64 14.25 -6.39 -20.85
N VAL A 65 13.33 -5.66 -20.20
CA VAL A 65 12.79 -5.99 -18.89
C VAL A 65 11.30 -6.30 -19.00
N LYS A 66 10.87 -7.40 -18.40
CA LYS A 66 9.45 -7.72 -18.26
C LYS A 66 8.99 -7.43 -16.83
N VAL A 67 8.17 -6.39 -16.66
CA VAL A 67 7.51 -6.12 -15.39
C VAL A 67 6.26 -6.99 -15.27
N VAL A 68 6.18 -7.80 -14.20
CA VAL A 68 5.03 -8.64 -13.88
C VAL A 68 4.39 -8.10 -12.61
N LYS A 69 3.16 -7.64 -12.71
CA LYS A 69 2.34 -7.17 -11.57
C LYS A 69 1.33 -8.25 -11.21
N GLY A 70 1.07 -8.40 -9.93
CA GLY A 70 0.08 -9.32 -9.42
C GLY A 70 -0.42 -8.88 -8.04
N PRO A 71 -1.53 -9.46 -7.55
CA PRO A 71 -2.04 -9.16 -6.22
C PRO A 71 -1.00 -9.50 -5.16
N GLY A 72 -0.86 -8.62 -4.17
CA GLY A 72 0.06 -8.75 -3.06
C GLY A 72 -0.66 -8.71 -1.72
N GLY A 73 0.05 -9.06 -0.64
CA GLY A 73 -0.47 -8.98 0.73
C GLY A 73 -0.03 -7.72 1.48
N GLU A 74 0.53 -6.71 0.78
CA GLU A 74 0.98 -5.47 1.42
C GLU A 74 -0.09 -4.40 1.32
N GLU A 75 -0.39 -3.75 2.45
CA GLU A 75 -1.37 -2.69 2.56
C GLU A 75 -0.71 -1.37 2.96
N ARG A 76 -1.23 -0.26 2.44
CA ARG A 76 -0.93 1.09 2.89
C ARG A 76 -2.19 1.71 3.49
N PHE A 77 -2.11 2.16 4.72
CA PHE A 77 -3.27 2.66 5.45
C PHE A 77 -2.93 3.87 6.33
N LEU A 78 -3.96 4.61 6.71
CA LEU A 78 -3.88 5.64 7.74
C LEU A 78 -4.37 5.06 9.06
N ALA A 79 -3.51 5.06 10.08
CA ALA A 79 -3.88 4.68 11.44
C ALA A 79 -4.23 5.93 12.26
N PHE A 80 -5.38 5.90 12.92
CA PHE A 80 -5.76 6.96 13.86
C PHE A 80 -5.33 6.60 15.28
N ASN A 81 -4.64 7.52 15.94
CA ASN A 81 -4.36 7.38 17.35
C ASN A 81 -5.60 7.83 18.14
N PHE A 82 -6.39 6.89 18.63
CA PHE A 82 -7.65 7.13 19.35
C PHE A 82 -7.50 7.97 20.62
N LYS A 83 -6.28 8.04 21.18
CA LYS A 83 -6.04 8.82 22.40
C LYS A 83 -5.88 10.32 22.11
N ILE A 84 -5.12 10.65 21.05
CA ILE A 84 -4.69 12.05 20.79
C ILE A 84 -5.31 12.68 19.54
N MET A 85 -6.06 11.92 18.73
CA MET A 85 -6.80 12.49 17.61
C MET A 85 -7.84 13.52 18.09
N PRO A 86 -8.37 14.38 17.21
CA PRO A 86 -9.49 15.27 17.57
C PRO A 86 -10.64 14.48 18.21
N TYR A 87 -11.12 14.94 19.34
CA TYR A 87 -12.14 14.27 20.17
C TYR A 87 -11.73 12.90 20.73
N GLY A 88 -10.44 12.53 20.66
CA GLY A 88 -9.90 11.30 21.26
C GLY A 88 -9.89 11.37 22.80
N GLU A 89 -9.59 10.24 23.43
CA GLU A 89 -9.66 10.06 24.89
C GLU A 89 -8.90 11.11 25.71
N LYS A 90 -7.76 11.62 25.19
CA LYS A 90 -6.89 12.60 25.84
C LYS A 90 -6.97 14.00 25.18
N SER A 91 -7.94 14.24 24.31
CA SER A 91 -8.17 15.56 23.75
C SER A 91 -8.82 16.50 24.79
N SER A 92 -8.85 17.79 24.50
CA SER A 92 -9.54 18.78 25.35
C SER A 92 -11.07 18.60 25.40
N GLU A 93 -11.64 17.90 24.41
CA GLU A 93 -13.07 17.61 24.30
C GLU A 93 -13.26 16.13 23.89
N PRO A 94 -13.10 15.15 24.80
CA PRO A 94 -13.26 13.75 24.45
C PRO A 94 -14.70 13.43 24.05
N ASN A 95 -14.91 12.87 22.85
CA ASN A 95 -16.22 12.44 22.37
C ASN A 95 -16.10 11.37 21.28
N ALA A 96 -16.52 10.16 21.60
CA ALA A 96 -16.35 9.00 20.72
C ALA A 96 -17.08 9.13 19.37
N ASP A 97 -18.30 9.72 19.37
CA ASP A 97 -19.09 9.89 18.15
C ASP A 97 -18.50 10.97 17.24
N LYS A 98 -18.04 12.10 17.80
CA LYS A 98 -17.31 13.11 17.04
C LYS A 98 -16.00 12.57 16.49
N ALA A 99 -15.23 11.82 17.29
CA ALA A 99 -14.01 11.18 16.84
C ALA A 99 -14.27 10.17 15.70
N LYS A 100 -15.36 9.41 15.77
CA LYS A 100 -15.79 8.50 14.69
C LYS A 100 -16.15 9.29 13.43
N ALA A 101 -16.92 10.36 13.56
CA ALA A 101 -17.29 11.20 12.43
C ALA A 101 -16.08 11.82 11.72
N VAL A 102 -15.06 12.25 12.47
CA VAL A 102 -13.80 12.76 11.90
C VAL A 102 -13.11 11.67 11.07
N ARG A 103 -12.99 10.42 11.58
CA ARG A 103 -12.39 9.32 10.82
C ARG A 103 -13.18 9.00 9.54
N GLN A 104 -14.50 8.97 9.62
CA GLN A 104 -15.38 8.73 8.47
C GLN A 104 -15.28 9.84 7.42
N ALA A 105 -15.19 11.09 7.86
CA ALA A 105 -15.00 12.22 6.96
C ALA A 105 -13.65 12.14 6.24
N VAL A 106 -12.57 11.84 6.95
CA VAL A 106 -11.24 11.63 6.34
C VAL A 106 -11.30 10.49 5.31
N ALA A 107 -11.92 9.35 5.66
CA ALA A 107 -12.06 8.22 4.74
C ALA A 107 -12.86 8.57 3.48
N SER A 108 -13.83 9.48 3.59
CA SER A 108 -14.65 9.97 2.46
C SER A 108 -13.93 11.02 1.60
N LEU A 109 -12.89 11.69 2.13
CA LEU A 109 -12.14 12.73 1.41
C LEU A 109 -10.91 12.23 0.67
N ILE A 110 -10.48 10.99 0.91
CA ILE A 110 -9.28 10.42 0.27
C ILE A 110 -9.64 9.99 -1.17
N ASP A 111 -8.93 10.56 -2.14
CA ASP A 111 -8.95 10.08 -3.52
C ASP A 111 -8.02 8.87 -3.67
N ARG A 112 -8.59 7.67 -3.48
CA ARG A 112 -7.83 6.42 -3.58
C ARG A 112 -7.37 6.14 -4.99
N ASN A 113 -8.14 6.55 -6.00
CA ASN A 113 -7.78 6.37 -7.40
C ASN A 113 -6.60 7.28 -7.78
N GLU A 114 -6.61 8.52 -7.32
CA GLU A 114 -5.49 9.43 -7.55
C GLU A 114 -4.21 8.95 -6.88
N LEU A 115 -4.29 8.50 -5.63
CA LEU A 115 -3.15 7.88 -4.93
C LEU A 115 -2.62 6.67 -5.70
N ALA A 116 -3.48 5.74 -6.08
CA ALA A 116 -3.07 4.53 -6.80
C ALA A 116 -2.41 4.87 -8.15
N THR A 117 -2.94 5.83 -8.91
CA THR A 117 -2.47 6.11 -10.28
C THR A 117 -1.33 7.11 -10.33
N LYS A 118 -1.43 8.23 -9.58
CA LYS A 118 -0.43 9.32 -9.66
C LYS A 118 0.74 9.10 -8.70
N VAL A 119 0.48 8.67 -7.47
CA VAL A 119 1.53 8.48 -6.46
C VAL A 119 2.18 7.09 -6.64
N TYR A 120 1.36 6.05 -6.63
CA TYR A 120 1.85 4.67 -6.72
C TYR A 120 2.03 4.13 -8.15
N LYS A 121 1.80 4.94 -9.18
CA LYS A 121 2.01 4.57 -10.58
C LYS A 121 1.36 3.23 -10.95
N SER A 122 0.17 2.98 -10.42
CA SER A 122 -0.59 1.72 -10.58
C SER A 122 0.17 0.46 -10.11
N THR A 123 1.06 0.59 -9.13
CA THR A 123 1.66 -0.54 -8.42
C THR A 123 0.83 -0.97 -7.21
N TYR A 124 -0.15 -0.17 -6.81
CA TYR A 124 -1.16 -0.46 -5.80
C TYR A 124 -2.56 -0.25 -6.38
N THR A 125 -3.54 -0.92 -5.79
CA THR A 125 -4.97 -0.77 -6.09
C THR A 125 -5.71 -0.22 -4.86
N PRO A 126 -6.81 0.55 -5.05
CA PRO A 126 -7.66 0.95 -3.93
C PRO A 126 -8.16 -0.27 -3.15
N LEU A 127 -8.14 -0.19 -1.82
CA LEU A 127 -8.59 -1.25 -0.93
C LEU A 127 -9.76 -0.77 -0.07
N TYR A 128 -10.77 -1.63 0.10
CA TYR A 128 -11.98 -1.37 0.89
C TYR A 128 -12.26 -2.47 1.93
N SER A 129 -11.28 -3.29 2.20
CA SER A 129 -11.28 -4.40 3.15
C SER A 129 -9.97 -4.40 3.92
N PHE A 130 -9.88 -5.16 5.02
CA PHE A 130 -8.61 -5.46 5.69
C PHE A 130 -7.86 -6.62 5.01
N ILE A 131 -8.46 -7.22 4.00
CA ILE A 131 -7.86 -8.33 3.27
C ILE A 131 -7.57 -7.84 1.85
N PRO A 132 -6.30 -7.83 1.42
CA PRO A 132 -5.90 -7.43 0.07
C PRO A 132 -6.58 -8.25 -1.01
N ASP A 133 -6.76 -7.63 -2.18
CA ASP A 133 -7.24 -8.31 -3.38
C ASP A 133 -6.37 -9.53 -3.72
N GLY A 134 -7.00 -10.63 -4.13
CA GLY A 134 -6.33 -11.90 -4.44
C GLY A 134 -6.09 -12.80 -3.23
N LEU A 135 -6.40 -12.37 -1.99
CA LEU A 135 -6.38 -13.21 -0.80
C LEU A 135 -7.79 -13.72 -0.45
N SER A 136 -7.85 -14.92 0.13
CA SER A 136 -9.11 -15.51 0.57
C SER A 136 -9.77 -14.66 1.65
N GLY A 137 -11.05 -14.34 1.48
CA GLY A 137 -11.83 -13.50 2.40
C GLY A 137 -11.83 -12.00 2.02
N HIS A 138 -11.19 -11.61 0.92
CA HIS A 138 -11.35 -10.25 0.38
C HIS A 138 -12.81 -9.96 0.03
N ASP A 139 -13.28 -8.75 0.35
CA ASP A 139 -14.57 -8.21 -0.07
C ASP A 139 -14.47 -6.68 -0.27
N ASP A 140 -15.44 -6.11 -0.97
CA ASP A 140 -15.55 -4.68 -1.25
C ASP A 140 -16.74 -4.02 -0.53
N THR A 141 -17.26 -4.62 0.54
CA THR A 141 -18.46 -4.14 1.24
C THR A 141 -18.36 -2.69 1.73
N LEU A 142 -17.15 -2.22 2.05
CA LEU A 142 -16.92 -0.84 2.49
C LEU A 142 -16.75 0.16 1.35
N LYS A 143 -16.77 -0.27 0.10
CA LYS A 143 -16.56 0.61 -1.05
C LYS A 143 -17.59 1.73 -1.12
N GLU A 144 -18.87 1.41 -0.93
CA GLU A 144 -19.96 2.39 -0.95
C GLU A 144 -20.06 3.20 0.33
N ALA A 145 -19.44 2.72 1.42
CA ALA A 145 -19.49 3.41 2.70
C ALA A 145 -18.72 4.73 2.70
N TYR A 146 -17.63 4.82 1.91
CA TYR A 146 -16.72 5.96 1.92
C TYR A 146 -16.48 6.54 0.53
N GLY A 147 -16.33 7.87 0.47
CA GLY A 147 -16.23 8.59 -0.79
C GLY A 147 -17.51 8.46 -1.63
N ASP A 148 -17.35 8.54 -2.93
CA ASP A 148 -18.43 8.45 -3.92
C ASP A 148 -18.78 6.99 -4.34
N GLY A 149 -18.17 6.01 -3.69
CA GLY A 149 -18.32 4.59 -4.05
C GLY A 149 -17.47 4.15 -5.25
N SER A 150 -16.78 5.05 -5.93
CA SER A 150 -15.92 4.76 -7.09
C SER A 150 -14.42 4.91 -6.80
N GLY A 151 -14.07 5.28 -5.58
CA GLY A 151 -12.69 5.54 -5.16
C GLY A 151 -12.29 7.02 -5.21
N LYS A 152 -13.23 7.91 -5.54
CA LYS A 152 -13.05 9.36 -5.53
C LYS A 152 -13.57 9.97 -4.23
N PRO A 153 -13.12 11.17 -3.84
CA PRO A 153 -13.60 11.86 -2.67
C PRO A 153 -15.06 12.31 -2.81
N ASP A 154 -15.77 12.32 -1.68
CA ASP A 154 -17.09 12.93 -1.54
C ASP A 154 -17.09 13.96 -0.41
N ALA A 155 -16.85 15.21 -0.77
CA ALA A 155 -16.80 16.32 0.19
C ALA A 155 -18.19 16.63 0.80
N ALA A 156 -19.27 16.43 0.07
CA ALA A 156 -20.62 16.65 0.58
C ALA A 156 -20.98 15.63 1.65
N LYS A 157 -20.68 14.36 1.42
CA LYS A 157 -20.84 13.27 2.39
C LYS A 157 -20.00 13.49 3.64
N ALA A 158 -18.72 13.88 3.48
CA ALA A 158 -17.84 14.18 4.59
C ALA A 158 -18.38 15.33 5.45
N LYS A 159 -18.79 16.43 4.82
CA LYS A 159 -19.40 17.59 5.49
C LYS A 159 -20.64 17.20 6.26
N LYS A 160 -21.59 16.49 5.63
CA LYS A 160 -22.82 16.01 6.27
C LYS A 160 -22.52 15.11 7.48
N THR A 161 -21.49 14.24 7.39
CA THR A 161 -21.09 13.38 8.50
C THR A 161 -20.61 14.20 9.71
N LEU A 162 -19.78 15.22 9.48
CA LEU A 162 -19.29 16.10 10.54
C LEU A 162 -20.40 16.94 11.16
N GLU A 163 -21.28 17.53 10.35
CA GLU A 163 -22.41 18.34 10.80
C GLU A 163 -23.39 17.51 11.64
N ALA A 164 -23.71 16.28 11.21
CA ALA A 164 -24.61 15.39 11.95
C ALA A 164 -24.08 15.01 13.34
N ALA A 165 -22.76 14.95 13.49
CA ALA A 165 -22.10 14.68 14.77
C ALA A 165 -21.81 15.96 15.58
N GLY A 166 -22.19 17.14 15.10
CA GLY A 166 -21.91 18.43 15.75
C GLY A 166 -20.41 18.78 15.81
N VAL A 167 -19.63 18.32 14.81
CA VAL A 167 -18.21 18.65 14.70
C VAL A 167 -18.06 19.98 14.00
N LYS A 168 -17.37 20.93 14.67
CA LYS A 168 -17.02 22.22 14.07
C LYS A 168 -15.85 22.08 13.12
N THR A 169 -15.90 22.77 11.99
CA THR A 169 -14.82 22.84 11.00
C THR A 169 -14.17 24.23 11.00
N PRO A 170 -12.86 24.35 10.69
CA PRO A 170 -11.96 23.26 10.31
C PRO A 170 -11.60 22.33 11.48
N VAL A 171 -11.17 21.11 11.16
CA VAL A 171 -10.63 20.14 12.12
C VAL A 171 -9.13 19.97 11.85
N ASP A 172 -8.31 20.27 12.85
CA ASP A 172 -6.85 20.13 12.75
C ASP A 172 -6.43 18.67 12.92
N LEU A 173 -5.73 18.13 11.94
CA LEU A 173 -5.19 16.78 11.94
C LEU A 173 -3.66 16.83 11.89
N LYS A 174 -3.01 16.05 12.75
CA LYS A 174 -1.56 15.88 12.73
C LYS A 174 -1.24 14.54 12.07
N LEU A 175 -0.60 14.61 10.89
CA LEU A 175 -0.10 13.43 10.18
C LEU A 175 1.37 13.18 10.55
N GLN A 176 1.70 11.92 10.86
CA GLN A 176 3.07 11.44 11.04
C GLN A 176 3.33 10.33 10.03
N TYR A 177 4.50 10.35 9.42
CA TYR A 177 4.94 9.37 8.44
C TYR A 177 6.45 9.17 8.51
N ASN A 178 6.94 8.06 7.98
CA ASN A 178 8.37 7.85 7.78
C ASN A 178 8.83 8.58 6.51
N PRO A 179 9.98 9.26 6.53
CA PRO A 179 10.48 10.01 5.37
C PRO A 179 11.25 9.16 4.34
N ASP A 180 11.13 7.83 4.37
CA ASP A 180 11.89 6.90 3.52
C ASP A 180 11.37 6.84 2.08
#